data_3b7d5acc4ce2f5ee235aa7befbf703a3
#
_entry.id   3b7d5acc4ce2f5ee235aa7befbf703a3
#
_cell.length_a   1.000
_cell.length_b   1.000
_cell.length_c   1.000
_cell.angle_alpha   90.00
_cell.angle_beta   90.00
_cell.angle_gamma   90.00
#
_symmetry.space_group_name_H-M   'P 1'
#
loop_
_entity.id
_entity.type
_entity.pdbx_description
1 polymer ?
#
loop_
_entity_poly.entity_id
_entity_poly.type
_entity_poly.pdbx_seq_one_letter_code
_entity_poly.pdbx_strand_id
1 'polypeptide(L)'
;MAKSDRIIELYEWLEKNKIQHTQIDAEVIDIPGFGKAYFQDTQRSTYNSIFRKDTDGNFIFNSLVRPEELLNDGIENIIFKFGDNFYYHNLNQDFKLNILKYVGKRVQLQHDTPFVNLGVHTPFELLNGSFMPEEWIRKAKYLGHTALGVCDYNTMAACFAFQKGCDAAGIKPVFGYSLTVEADGFNFGAKIYVQTQQGFRNLLRIQKAIMVDNVENKTIDISELLNRAEGNALVLDKYAPTSFVGNEQVIDILTPAFDRIFYQVDLSEYKAERIDIKVLEATKKYFHEWYDDPKMPRPVLLGDAYYLDADDAKNKIILNKVAEGAAHEQSNDQYFKDADEHYALFEALFGEDWDIEELFRECAENTFIIAKHAEGRMDTTRNYMPKYDMTPEELKKYGTTHNMFNQLLEDGLRRLAPTDKMEQYRKQMEYEKYIIESTDNVDYLLVQYDTCNWARKNNIFVGCGRGSAAGSLLLYLLGITLIDPIKYNLIFERFLLPERAGLSPADTTIIGNDMDSNRYFELTLDDGKTLNVDYDAEFMVKRTGEEEPIRVYADELEEGDEIIFDNKDILFTINEL
;
A
#
# COMPACT_ATOMS: atom_id res chain seq x y z
N MET A 1 -45.59 -2.30 -20.66
CA MET A 1 -44.50 -3.09 -21.25
C MET A 1 -44.12 -4.17 -20.24
N ALA A 2 -43.91 -5.40 -20.69
CA ALA A 2 -43.40 -6.43 -19.81
C ALA A 2 -41.99 -6.01 -19.37
N LYS A 3 -41.71 -6.06 -18.06
CA LYS A 3 -40.36 -5.84 -17.51
C LYS A 3 -39.41 -6.84 -18.16
N SER A 4 -38.21 -6.43 -18.56
CA SER A 4 -37.21 -7.41 -19.00
C SER A 4 -36.86 -8.30 -17.81
N ASP A 5 -36.57 -9.58 -18.06
CA ASP A 5 -36.20 -10.50 -16.97
C ASP A 5 -34.95 -10.00 -16.21
N ARG A 6 -34.08 -9.24 -16.86
CA ARG A 6 -32.84 -8.71 -16.28
C ARG A 6 -33.06 -7.53 -15.32
N ILE A 7 -34.10 -6.72 -15.49
CA ILE A 7 -34.39 -5.68 -14.50
C ILE A 7 -34.96 -6.30 -13.21
N ILE A 8 -35.65 -7.44 -13.33
CA ILE A 8 -36.07 -8.23 -12.16
C ILE A 8 -34.85 -8.72 -11.40
N GLU A 9 -33.85 -9.28 -12.13
CA GLU A 9 -32.57 -9.67 -11.51
C GLU A 9 -31.86 -8.50 -10.83
N LEU A 10 -31.90 -7.28 -11.37
CA LEU A 10 -31.36 -6.08 -10.72
C LEU A 10 -32.08 -5.81 -9.40
N TYR A 11 -33.40 -5.86 -9.36
CA TYR A 11 -34.15 -5.62 -8.12
C TYR A 11 -33.86 -6.69 -7.07
N GLU A 12 -33.88 -7.96 -7.43
CA GLU A 12 -33.51 -9.06 -6.53
C GLU A 12 -32.08 -8.90 -5.99
N TRP A 13 -31.17 -8.46 -6.85
CA TRP A 13 -29.79 -8.20 -6.44
C TRP A 13 -29.66 -7.00 -5.50
N LEU A 14 -30.40 -5.89 -5.74
CA LEU A 14 -30.46 -4.73 -4.85
C LEU A 14 -31.02 -5.09 -3.48
N GLU A 15 -32.11 -5.87 -3.46
CA GLU A 15 -32.72 -6.37 -2.22
C GLU A 15 -31.73 -7.27 -1.44
N LYS A 16 -31.11 -8.23 -2.12
CA LYS A 16 -30.09 -9.12 -1.53
C LYS A 16 -28.93 -8.34 -0.90
N ASN A 17 -28.49 -7.27 -1.56
CA ASN A 17 -27.40 -6.42 -1.06
C ASN A 17 -27.88 -5.30 -0.14
N LYS A 18 -29.13 -5.33 0.31
CA LYS A 18 -29.76 -4.36 1.25
C LYS A 18 -29.65 -2.92 0.75
N ILE A 19 -29.72 -2.69 -0.55
CA ILE A 19 -29.69 -1.35 -1.17
C ILE A 19 -31.12 -0.84 -1.31
N GLN A 20 -31.45 0.23 -0.59
CA GLN A 20 -32.73 0.89 -0.72
C GLN A 20 -32.85 1.53 -2.10
N HIS A 21 -33.98 1.31 -2.77
CA HIS A 21 -34.22 1.86 -4.09
C HIS A 21 -35.71 2.12 -4.34
N THR A 22 -36.00 3.02 -5.26
CA THR A 22 -37.35 3.32 -5.73
C THR A 22 -37.38 3.27 -7.24
N GLN A 23 -38.30 2.53 -7.80
CA GLN A 23 -38.53 2.52 -9.25
C GLN A 23 -39.17 3.82 -9.70
N ILE A 24 -38.55 4.54 -10.65
CA ILE A 24 -39.10 5.77 -11.25
C ILE A 24 -39.86 5.42 -12.53
N ASP A 25 -39.24 4.63 -13.42
CA ASP A 25 -39.91 4.08 -14.59
C ASP A 25 -39.40 2.66 -14.93
N ALA A 26 -39.57 2.20 -16.18
CA ALA A 26 -39.20 0.83 -16.57
C ALA A 26 -37.70 0.55 -16.49
N GLU A 27 -36.85 1.57 -16.62
CA GLU A 27 -35.39 1.44 -16.72
C GLU A 27 -34.63 2.40 -15.79
N VAL A 28 -35.35 3.24 -15.02
CA VAL A 28 -34.75 4.23 -14.12
C VAL A 28 -35.13 3.93 -12.68
N ILE A 29 -34.11 3.87 -11.83
CA ILE A 29 -34.26 3.73 -10.39
C ILE A 29 -33.65 4.95 -9.68
N ASP A 30 -34.17 5.28 -8.53
CA ASP A 30 -33.55 6.22 -7.61
C ASP A 30 -33.04 5.47 -6.37
N ILE A 31 -31.79 5.68 -6.04
CA ILE A 31 -31.15 5.09 -4.86
C ILE A 31 -30.83 6.24 -3.89
N PRO A 32 -31.47 6.30 -2.71
CA PRO A 32 -31.28 7.38 -1.75
C PRO A 32 -29.81 7.59 -1.37
N GLY A 33 -29.29 8.80 -1.61
CA GLY A 33 -27.89 9.14 -1.36
C GLY A 33 -26.90 8.74 -2.45
N PHE A 34 -27.37 8.09 -3.52
CA PHE A 34 -26.59 7.77 -4.71
C PHE A 34 -27.12 8.50 -5.96
N GLY A 35 -28.44 8.74 -6.01
CA GLY A 35 -29.13 9.45 -7.08
C GLY A 35 -29.79 8.52 -8.10
N LYS A 36 -30.30 9.13 -9.18
CA LYS A 36 -30.98 8.41 -10.25
C LYS A 36 -30.01 7.66 -11.12
N ALA A 37 -30.37 6.43 -11.47
CA ALA A 37 -29.59 5.56 -12.33
C ALA A 37 -30.44 4.92 -13.42
N TYR A 38 -29.91 4.89 -14.64
CA TYR A 38 -30.49 4.22 -15.79
C TYR A 38 -29.92 2.81 -15.90
N PHE A 39 -30.77 1.80 -15.93
CA PHE A 39 -30.35 0.41 -16.15
C PHE A 39 -30.27 0.12 -17.66
N GLN A 40 -29.07 -0.07 -18.14
CA GLN A 40 -28.84 -0.48 -19.53
C GLN A 40 -28.88 -2.01 -19.63
N ASP A 41 -30.00 -2.55 -20.10
CA ASP A 41 -30.12 -3.98 -20.38
C ASP A 41 -29.34 -4.31 -21.67
N THR A 42 -28.17 -4.87 -21.50
CA THR A 42 -27.35 -5.37 -22.61
C THR A 42 -27.41 -6.88 -22.68
N GLN A 43 -27.84 -7.43 -23.78
CA GLN A 43 -27.82 -8.89 -24.03
C GLN A 43 -26.39 -9.47 -24.13
N ARG A 44 -25.35 -8.63 -24.03
CA ARG A 44 -23.95 -8.98 -24.19
C ARG A 44 -23.20 -8.73 -22.90
N SER A 45 -22.65 -9.79 -22.33
CA SER A 45 -21.96 -9.81 -21.02
C SER A 45 -20.47 -9.51 -21.07
N THR A 46 -19.95 -8.91 -22.15
CA THR A 46 -18.52 -8.60 -22.27
C THR A 46 -18.27 -7.10 -22.21
N TYR A 47 -17.18 -6.69 -21.56
CA TYR A 47 -16.71 -5.32 -21.46
C TYR A 47 -16.72 -4.60 -22.83
N ASN A 48 -16.19 -5.25 -23.87
CA ASN A 48 -16.14 -4.72 -25.25
C ASN A 48 -17.51 -4.51 -25.90
N SER A 49 -18.59 -5.02 -25.34
CA SER A 49 -19.95 -4.82 -25.87
C SER A 49 -20.63 -3.58 -25.30
N ILE A 50 -20.17 -3.10 -24.16
CA ILE A 50 -20.67 -1.90 -23.49
C ILE A 50 -19.86 -0.68 -23.89
N PHE A 51 -18.56 -0.88 -24.10
CA PHE A 51 -17.61 0.17 -24.43
C PHE A 51 -16.92 -0.09 -25.76
N ARG A 52 -16.76 0.96 -26.53
CA ARG A 52 -15.90 0.98 -27.73
C ARG A 52 -14.91 2.11 -27.56
N LYS A 53 -13.81 2.04 -28.30
CA LYS A 53 -12.90 3.17 -28.46
C LYS A 53 -13.33 3.98 -29.68
N ASP A 54 -13.34 5.31 -29.55
CA ASP A 54 -13.45 6.21 -30.70
C ASP A 54 -12.17 6.20 -31.55
N THR A 55 -12.15 7.00 -32.60
CA THR A 55 -11.00 7.15 -33.50
C THR A 55 -9.76 7.70 -32.78
N ASP A 56 -9.94 8.43 -31.66
CA ASP A 56 -8.90 9.06 -30.88
C ASP A 56 -8.44 8.19 -29.71
N GLY A 57 -9.05 7.00 -29.55
CA GLY A 57 -8.70 6.02 -28.53
C GLY A 57 -9.41 6.19 -27.19
N ASN A 58 -10.34 7.15 -27.07
CA ASN A 58 -11.14 7.36 -25.87
C ASN A 58 -12.24 6.32 -25.75
N PHE A 59 -12.54 5.92 -24.51
CA PHE A 59 -13.67 5.03 -24.27
C PHE A 59 -14.99 5.79 -24.40
N ILE A 60 -15.86 5.30 -25.29
CA ILE A 60 -17.23 5.79 -25.41
C ILE A 60 -18.21 4.67 -25.13
N PHE A 61 -19.34 5.04 -24.54
CA PHE A 61 -20.44 4.11 -24.33
C PHE A 61 -21.00 3.60 -25.64
N ASN A 62 -21.23 2.31 -25.72
CA ASN A 62 -22.11 1.73 -26.69
C ASN A 62 -23.56 1.78 -26.14
N SER A 63 -24.01 2.96 -25.81
CA SER A 63 -25.31 3.20 -25.17
C SER A 63 -26.42 3.29 -26.22
N LEU A 64 -27.61 2.76 -25.86
CA LEU A 64 -28.82 2.95 -26.62
C LEU A 64 -29.41 4.35 -26.39
N VAL A 65 -29.03 5.01 -25.29
CA VAL A 65 -29.45 6.36 -24.92
C VAL A 65 -28.20 7.23 -24.84
N ARG A 66 -28.29 8.47 -25.31
CA ARG A 66 -27.15 9.39 -25.27
C ARG A 66 -26.90 9.85 -23.84
N PRO A 67 -25.65 9.86 -23.35
CA PRO A 67 -25.32 10.34 -21.99
C PRO A 67 -25.87 11.73 -21.69
N GLU A 68 -25.85 12.63 -22.67
CA GLU A 68 -26.38 14.00 -22.56
C GLU A 68 -27.89 14.04 -22.30
N GLU A 69 -28.66 13.14 -22.92
CA GLU A 69 -30.10 13.03 -22.70
C GLU A 69 -30.38 12.55 -21.26
N LEU A 70 -29.61 11.56 -20.77
CA LEU A 70 -29.74 11.08 -19.38
C LEU A 70 -29.43 12.17 -18.37
N LEU A 71 -28.33 12.94 -18.58
CA LEU A 71 -27.97 14.04 -17.70
C LEU A 71 -29.04 15.16 -17.69
N ASN A 72 -29.66 15.47 -18.83
CA ASN A 72 -30.75 16.45 -18.91
C ASN A 72 -31.99 15.99 -18.11
N ASP A 73 -32.21 14.69 -17.98
CA ASP A 73 -33.28 14.10 -17.16
C ASP A 73 -32.87 13.91 -15.69
N GLY A 74 -31.68 14.40 -15.33
CA GLY A 74 -31.14 14.31 -13.95
C GLY A 74 -30.69 12.91 -13.58
N ILE A 75 -30.33 12.08 -14.56
CA ILE A 75 -29.79 10.74 -14.37
C ILE A 75 -28.28 10.83 -14.45
N GLU A 76 -27.58 10.59 -13.35
CA GLU A 76 -26.13 10.74 -13.25
C GLU A 76 -25.36 9.42 -13.37
N ASN A 77 -26.06 8.29 -13.24
CA ASN A 77 -25.43 6.98 -13.21
C ASN A 77 -26.05 6.04 -14.22
N ILE A 78 -25.23 5.18 -14.83
CA ILE A 78 -25.70 4.06 -15.67
C ILE A 78 -25.29 2.77 -14.98
N ILE A 79 -26.25 1.84 -14.85
CA ILE A 79 -26.03 0.52 -14.27
C ILE A 79 -25.96 -0.53 -15.39
N PHE A 80 -25.01 -1.45 -15.26
CA PHE A 80 -24.76 -2.56 -16.18
C PHE A 80 -24.67 -3.87 -15.44
N LYS A 81 -25.05 -4.97 -16.09
CA LYS A 81 -24.84 -6.33 -15.59
C LYS A 81 -23.60 -6.97 -16.24
N PHE A 82 -22.69 -7.50 -15.41
CA PHE A 82 -21.58 -8.34 -15.82
C PHE A 82 -21.55 -9.62 -14.99
N GLY A 83 -21.70 -10.77 -15.64
CA GLY A 83 -21.79 -12.04 -14.92
C GLY A 83 -22.93 -11.98 -13.89
N ASP A 84 -22.63 -12.30 -12.66
CA ASP A 84 -23.59 -12.31 -11.56
C ASP A 84 -23.67 -10.98 -10.79
N ASN A 85 -22.90 -9.96 -11.19
CA ASN A 85 -22.82 -8.69 -10.49
C ASN A 85 -23.32 -7.53 -11.35
N PHE A 86 -23.74 -6.45 -10.66
CA PHE A 86 -24.09 -5.18 -11.28
C PHE A 86 -23.02 -4.15 -10.98
N TYR A 87 -22.77 -3.31 -11.98
CA TYR A 87 -21.76 -2.26 -11.94
C TYR A 87 -22.39 -0.95 -12.39
N TYR A 88 -21.78 0.16 -11.98
CA TYR A 88 -22.22 1.48 -12.43
C TYR A 88 -21.05 2.34 -12.92
N HIS A 89 -21.39 3.32 -13.74
CA HIS A 89 -20.52 4.44 -14.09
C HIS A 89 -21.26 5.74 -13.84
N ASN A 90 -20.58 6.71 -13.21
CA ASN A 90 -21.10 8.07 -13.04
C ASN A 90 -20.73 8.92 -14.27
N LEU A 91 -21.73 9.51 -14.93
CA LEU A 91 -21.59 10.25 -16.17
C LEU A 91 -20.83 11.56 -16.05
N ASN A 92 -20.69 12.09 -14.83
CA ASN A 92 -19.95 13.33 -14.54
C ASN A 92 -18.47 13.07 -14.23
N GLN A 93 -17.99 11.85 -14.32
CA GLN A 93 -16.61 11.46 -14.00
C GLN A 93 -15.93 10.81 -15.19
N ASP A 94 -14.59 10.82 -15.17
CA ASP A 94 -13.80 10.02 -16.08
C ASP A 94 -14.23 8.55 -16.02
N PHE A 95 -14.10 7.87 -17.17
CA PHE A 95 -14.59 6.51 -17.30
C PHE A 95 -14.01 5.58 -16.23
N LYS A 96 -14.85 5.18 -15.28
CA LYS A 96 -14.56 4.17 -14.27
C LYS A 96 -15.79 3.32 -14.01
N LEU A 97 -15.64 2.00 -14.14
CA LEU A 97 -16.68 1.05 -13.81
C LEU A 97 -16.51 0.62 -12.35
N ASN A 98 -17.54 0.82 -11.53
CA ASN A 98 -17.55 0.48 -10.11
C ASN A 98 -18.63 -0.57 -9.84
N ILE A 99 -18.35 -1.51 -8.95
CA ILE A 99 -19.39 -2.45 -8.50
C ILE A 99 -20.52 -1.71 -7.78
N LEU A 100 -21.77 -2.09 -8.04
CA LEU A 100 -22.97 -1.48 -7.44
C LEU A 100 -23.21 -2.03 -6.02
N LYS A 101 -22.19 -2.08 -5.18
CA LYS A 101 -22.26 -2.44 -3.77
C LYS A 101 -21.91 -1.23 -2.91
N TYR A 102 -22.47 -1.18 -1.71
CA TYR A 102 -22.17 -0.13 -0.72
C TYR A 102 -22.45 1.29 -1.24
N VAL A 103 -23.50 1.42 -2.03
CA VAL A 103 -24.01 2.71 -2.52
C VAL A 103 -25.26 3.14 -1.75
N GLY A 104 -25.51 4.45 -1.69
CA GLY A 104 -26.69 4.98 -1.05
C GLY A 104 -26.62 5.04 0.49
N LYS A 105 -27.78 5.05 1.14
CA LYS A 105 -27.87 5.10 2.59
C LYS A 105 -27.69 3.71 3.20
N ARG A 106 -26.86 3.64 4.23
CA ARG A 106 -26.69 2.47 5.08
C ARG A 106 -28.02 2.07 5.72
N VAL A 107 -28.28 0.77 5.78
CA VAL A 107 -29.38 0.21 6.58
C VAL A 107 -29.06 0.46 8.06
N GLN A 108 -30.07 0.88 8.84
CA GLN A 108 -29.88 1.06 10.27
C GLN A 108 -29.66 -0.28 10.96
N LEU A 109 -28.59 -0.35 11.75
CA LEU A 109 -28.24 -1.53 12.54
C LEU A 109 -29.00 -1.51 13.88
N GLN A 110 -29.23 -2.68 14.44
CA GLN A 110 -29.83 -2.84 15.78
C GLN A 110 -28.81 -2.53 16.87
N HIS A 111 -27.58 -3.04 16.72
CA HIS A 111 -26.42 -2.80 17.59
C HIS A 111 -25.41 -1.95 16.85
N ASP A 112 -25.65 -0.65 16.78
CA ASP A 112 -24.78 0.29 16.05
C ASP A 112 -23.63 0.82 16.95
N THR A 113 -22.98 -0.08 17.68
CA THR A 113 -21.78 0.26 18.47
C THR A 113 -20.64 0.64 17.53
N PRO A 114 -20.11 1.87 17.63
CA PRO A 114 -19.01 2.26 16.77
C PRO A 114 -17.75 1.45 17.05
N PHE A 115 -17.05 1.06 16.01
CA PHE A 115 -15.72 0.43 16.08
C PHE A 115 -14.90 0.78 14.84
N VAL A 116 -13.60 0.50 14.86
CA VAL A 116 -12.70 0.60 13.69
C VAL A 116 -12.34 -0.80 13.25
N ASN A 117 -12.63 -1.16 11.99
CA ASN A 117 -12.10 -2.41 11.45
C ASN A 117 -10.59 -2.26 11.23
N LEU A 118 -9.81 -3.06 11.95
CA LEU A 118 -8.35 -3.06 11.93
C LEU A 118 -7.73 -4.25 11.18
N GLY A 119 -8.55 -5.24 10.80
CA GLY A 119 -8.12 -6.55 10.30
C GLY A 119 -8.25 -6.76 8.79
N VAL A 120 -8.12 -5.71 7.96
CA VAL A 120 -8.22 -5.86 6.50
C VAL A 120 -6.95 -6.49 5.94
N HIS A 121 -7.13 -7.55 5.13
CA HIS A 121 -6.09 -8.21 4.34
C HIS A 121 -6.32 -7.96 2.85
N THR A 122 -5.33 -7.38 2.18
CA THR A 122 -5.42 -6.95 0.77
C THR A 122 -4.75 -7.96 -0.17
N PRO A 123 -4.93 -7.85 -1.51
CA PRO A 123 -4.24 -8.71 -2.47
C PRO A 123 -2.71 -8.53 -2.49
N PHE A 124 -2.18 -7.52 -1.81
CA PHE A 124 -0.73 -7.37 -1.62
C PHE A 124 -0.16 -8.42 -0.66
N GLU A 125 -1.01 -9.01 0.19
CA GLU A 125 -0.75 -10.31 0.82
C GLU A 125 -1.05 -11.40 -0.22
N LEU A 126 -0.02 -11.74 -1.01
CA LEU A 126 -0.15 -12.55 -2.21
C LEU A 126 -0.87 -13.87 -1.95
N LEU A 127 -1.86 -14.17 -2.79
CA LEU A 127 -2.69 -15.37 -2.74
C LEU A 127 -3.54 -15.51 -1.47
N ASN A 128 -3.70 -14.43 -0.70
CA ASN A 128 -4.48 -14.46 0.53
C ASN A 128 -5.64 -13.45 0.53
N GLY A 129 -5.41 -12.15 0.44
CA GLY A 129 -6.47 -11.14 0.31
C GLY A 129 -7.06 -11.07 -1.11
N SER A 130 -8.30 -10.66 -1.27
CA SER A 130 -9.01 -10.74 -2.56
C SER A 130 -9.53 -9.42 -3.13
N PHE A 131 -9.56 -8.33 -2.38
CA PHE A 131 -10.11 -7.04 -2.81
C PHE A 131 -9.10 -5.90 -2.67
N MET A 132 -9.07 -5.02 -3.66
CA MET A 132 -8.18 -3.85 -3.66
C MET A 132 -8.56 -2.83 -2.58
N PRO A 133 -7.63 -1.98 -2.11
CA PRO A 133 -7.90 -1.01 -1.05
C PRO A 133 -9.15 -0.15 -1.26
N GLU A 134 -9.44 0.25 -2.50
CA GLU A 134 -10.59 1.11 -2.81
C GLU A 134 -11.93 0.45 -2.47
N GLU A 135 -12.04 -0.86 -2.60
CA GLU A 135 -13.27 -1.61 -2.33
C GLU A 135 -13.50 -1.75 -0.82
N TRP A 136 -12.43 -2.00 -0.06
CA TRP A 136 -12.47 -2.00 1.40
C TRP A 136 -12.87 -0.64 1.96
N ILE A 137 -12.27 0.43 1.45
CA ILE A 137 -12.56 1.81 1.85
C ILE A 137 -14.01 2.18 1.52
N ARG A 138 -14.54 1.75 0.38
CA ARG A 138 -15.94 1.98 0.00
C ARG A 138 -16.90 1.33 1.00
N LYS A 139 -16.67 0.06 1.36
CA LYS A 139 -17.49 -0.62 2.38
C LYS A 139 -17.35 0.06 3.75
N ALA A 140 -16.15 0.40 4.16
CA ALA A 140 -15.92 1.12 5.42
C ALA A 140 -16.68 2.44 5.49
N LYS A 141 -16.63 3.24 4.42
CA LYS A 141 -17.39 4.49 4.32
C LYS A 141 -18.91 4.26 4.37
N TYR A 142 -19.39 3.25 3.66
CA TYR A 142 -20.82 2.87 3.69
C TYR A 142 -21.27 2.48 5.10
N LEU A 143 -20.45 1.75 5.84
CA LEU A 143 -20.75 1.37 7.23
C LEU A 143 -20.52 2.51 8.24
N GLY A 144 -20.03 3.67 7.81
CA GLY A 144 -19.83 4.84 8.66
C GLY A 144 -18.53 4.82 9.47
N HIS A 145 -17.55 4.00 9.10
CA HIS A 145 -16.24 4.00 9.75
C HIS A 145 -15.51 5.33 9.51
N THR A 146 -14.90 5.87 10.56
CA THR A 146 -14.07 7.08 10.53
C THR A 146 -12.59 6.79 10.34
N ALA A 147 -12.20 5.54 10.59
CA ALA A 147 -10.85 5.02 10.38
C ALA A 147 -10.94 3.58 9.83
N LEU A 148 -9.87 3.12 9.20
CA LEU A 148 -9.77 1.75 8.68
C LEU A 148 -8.32 1.27 8.81
N GLY A 149 -8.12 0.02 9.24
CA GLY A 149 -6.81 -0.60 9.38
C GLY A 149 -6.55 -1.64 8.30
N VAL A 150 -5.37 -1.59 7.70
CA VAL A 150 -4.81 -2.69 6.88
C VAL A 150 -3.84 -3.49 7.73
N CYS A 151 -3.75 -4.82 7.52
CA CYS A 151 -3.00 -5.69 8.42
C CYS A 151 -2.44 -6.92 7.67
N ASP A 152 -1.90 -6.68 6.47
CA ASP A 152 -1.33 -7.73 5.63
C ASP A 152 -0.18 -8.48 6.33
N TYR A 153 -0.08 -9.79 6.09
CA TYR A 153 0.96 -10.63 6.67
C TYR A 153 2.29 -10.44 5.93
N ASN A 154 3.32 -10.03 6.67
CA ASN A 154 4.68 -9.85 6.18
C ASN A 154 4.82 -8.90 4.99
N THR A 155 3.92 -7.92 4.81
CA THR A 155 4.03 -6.92 3.75
C THR A 155 3.38 -5.58 4.11
N MET A 156 4.00 -4.49 3.66
CA MET A 156 3.46 -3.13 3.71
C MET A 156 3.09 -2.59 2.32
N ALA A 157 3.09 -3.44 1.30
CA ALA A 157 2.93 -3.00 -0.08
C ALA A 157 1.60 -2.28 -0.37
N ALA A 158 0.54 -2.57 0.41
CA ALA A 158 -0.75 -1.89 0.31
C ALA A 158 -0.73 -0.44 0.83
N CYS A 159 0.16 -0.10 1.77
CA CYS A 159 0.04 1.10 2.60
C CYS A 159 -0.07 2.40 1.80
N PHE A 160 0.68 2.54 0.70
CA PHE A 160 0.64 3.74 -0.14
C PHE A 160 -0.72 3.96 -0.81
N ALA A 161 -1.23 2.95 -1.52
CA ALA A 161 -2.54 3.02 -2.18
C ALA A 161 -3.66 3.15 -1.14
N PHE A 162 -3.53 2.43 -0.03
CA PHE A 162 -4.48 2.46 1.08
C PHE A 162 -4.57 3.85 1.70
N GLN A 163 -3.44 4.51 2.01
CA GLN A 163 -3.45 5.88 2.53
C GLN A 163 -4.09 6.86 1.56
N LYS A 164 -3.69 6.83 0.28
CA LYS A 164 -4.28 7.73 -0.74
C LYS A 164 -5.79 7.56 -0.85
N GLY A 165 -6.25 6.31 -0.87
CA GLY A 165 -7.69 6.02 -0.93
C GLY A 165 -8.44 6.48 0.32
N CYS A 166 -7.89 6.24 1.50
CA CYS A 166 -8.47 6.68 2.78
C CYS A 166 -8.55 8.22 2.85
N ASP A 167 -7.49 8.93 2.47
CA ASP A 167 -7.46 10.40 2.46
C ASP A 167 -8.53 10.97 1.51
N ALA A 168 -8.65 10.41 0.31
CA ALA A 168 -9.68 10.81 -0.66
C ALA A 168 -11.12 10.53 -0.15
N ALA A 169 -11.31 9.49 0.67
CA ALA A 169 -12.60 9.13 1.25
C ALA A 169 -12.93 9.89 2.56
N GLY A 170 -11.96 10.60 3.14
CA GLY A 170 -12.08 11.23 4.46
C GLY A 170 -12.07 10.23 5.62
N ILE A 171 -11.39 9.09 5.46
CA ILE A 171 -11.21 8.03 6.45
C ILE A 171 -9.75 8.05 6.92
N LYS A 172 -9.51 7.91 8.23
CA LYS A 172 -8.15 7.85 8.77
C LYS A 172 -7.52 6.48 8.47
N PRO A 173 -6.38 6.40 7.75
CA PRO A 173 -5.67 5.13 7.57
C PRO A 173 -4.95 4.72 8.85
N VAL A 174 -5.00 3.43 9.18
CA VAL A 174 -4.25 2.81 10.27
C VAL A 174 -3.37 1.72 9.67
N PHE A 175 -2.04 1.90 9.75
CA PHE A 175 -1.10 0.91 9.24
C PHE A 175 -0.88 -0.19 10.25
N GLY A 176 -1.25 -1.39 9.89
CA GLY A 176 -1.01 -2.61 10.63
C GLY A 176 -0.13 -3.56 9.84
N TYR A 177 0.46 -4.52 10.55
CA TYR A 177 1.36 -5.52 9.99
C TYR A 177 1.25 -6.81 10.79
N SER A 178 0.86 -7.89 10.16
CA SER A 178 0.80 -9.21 10.78
C SER A 178 2.14 -9.94 10.62
N LEU A 179 2.63 -10.56 11.69
CA LEU A 179 3.93 -11.23 11.72
C LEU A 179 3.95 -12.42 12.67
N THR A 180 5.00 -13.23 12.54
CA THR A 180 5.33 -14.30 13.49
C THR A 180 6.62 -13.93 14.23
N VAL A 181 6.58 -14.00 15.54
CA VAL A 181 7.72 -13.72 16.44
C VAL A 181 8.29 -15.04 16.95
N GLU A 182 9.60 -15.17 16.89
CA GLU A 182 10.36 -16.25 17.52
C GLU A 182 10.82 -15.81 18.91
N ALA A 183 10.42 -16.57 19.93
CA ALA A 183 10.87 -16.40 21.29
C ALA A 183 11.51 -17.71 21.78
N ASP A 184 12.25 -17.68 22.89
CA ASP A 184 12.95 -18.85 23.44
C ASP A 184 12.03 -20.08 23.59
N GLY A 185 12.11 -20.97 22.59
CA GLY A 185 11.42 -22.27 22.61
C GLY A 185 9.99 -22.27 22.08
N PHE A 186 9.41 -21.14 21.64
CA PHE A 186 8.11 -21.08 21.00
C PHE A 186 7.96 -19.92 20.05
N ASN A 187 6.99 -20.01 19.14
CA ASN A 187 6.61 -18.94 18.20
C ASN A 187 5.21 -18.48 18.50
N PHE A 188 4.94 -17.18 18.30
CA PHE A 188 3.60 -16.64 18.42
C PHE A 188 3.31 -15.62 17.30
N GLY A 189 2.03 -15.54 16.93
CA GLY A 189 1.54 -14.53 16.01
C GLY A 189 1.25 -13.21 16.71
N ALA A 190 1.49 -12.11 16.02
CA ALA A 190 1.17 -10.79 16.51
C ALA A 190 0.84 -9.84 15.36
N LYS A 191 0.26 -8.69 15.70
CA LYS A 191 0.02 -7.58 14.78
C LYS A 191 0.59 -6.32 15.38
N ILE A 192 1.29 -5.54 14.57
CA ILE A 192 1.84 -4.24 14.94
C ILE A 192 0.98 -3.17 14.29
N TYR A 193 0.58 -2.15 15.05
CA TYR A 193 -0.14 -0.98 14.55
C TYR A 193 0.66 0.28 14.83
N VAL A 194 1.02 0.97 13.77
CA VAL A 194 1.80 2.22 13.82
C VAL A 194 1.04 3.29 14.61
N GLN A 195 1.71 3.87 15.60
CA GLN A 195 1.17 4.95 16.43
C GLN A 195 1.83 6.30 16.12
N THR A 196 3.13 6.30 15.86
CA THR A 196 3.89 7.52 15.59
C THR A 196 4.66 7.43 14.28
N GLN A 197 5.27 8.53 13.83
CA GLN A 197 6.16 8.50 12.68
C GLN A 197 7.41 7.65 12.94
N GLN A 198 7.92 7.64 14.18
CA GLN A 198 9.00 6.73 14.57
C GLN A 198 8.57 5.26 14.48
N GLY A 199 7.36 4.95 14.97
CA GLY A 199 6.79 3.61 14.83
C GLY A 199 6.64 3.17 13.37
N PHE A 200 6.33 4.10 12.45
CA PHE A 200 6.30 3.80 11.02
C PHE A 200 7.69 3.41 10.49
N ARG A 201 8.75 4.17 10.84
CA ARG A 201 10.13 3.82 10.50
C ARG A 201 10.53 2.46 11.08
N ASN A 202 10.24 2.25 12.35
CA ASN A 202 10.52 0.98 13.02
C ASN A 202 9.81 -0.20 12.34
N LEU A 203 8.57 -0.02 11.87
CA LEU A 203 7.86 -1.06 11.13
C LEU A 203 8.52 -1.38 9.78
N LEU A 204 9.05 -0.39 9.07
CA LEU A 204 9.84 -0.64 7.84
C LEU A 204 11.09 -1.48 8.15
N ARG A 205 11.78 -1.21 9.27
CA ARG A 205 12.94 -1.98 9.73
C ARG A 205 12.56 -3.40 10.14
N ILE A 206 11.42 -3.57 10.82
CA ILE A 206 10.86 -4.90 11.14
C ILE A 206 10.59 -5.68 9.85
N GLN A 207 9.96 -5.06 8.86
CA GLN A 207 9.74 -5.70 7.56
C GLN A 207 11.05 -6.10 6.89
N LYS A 208 12.08 -5.23 6.94
CA LYS A 208 13.40 -5.57 6.43
C LYS A 208 13.98 -6.79 7.13
N ALA A 209 13.97 -6.81 8.47
CA ALA A 209 14.47 -7.93 9.27
C ALA A 209 13.79 -9.27 8.88
N ILE A 210 12.47 -9.25 8.65
CA ILE A 210 11.69 -10.44 8.27
C ILE A 210 11.94 -10.83 6.82
N MET A 211 11.82 -9.89 5.87
CA MET A 211 11.69 -10.19 4.45
C MET A 211 13.00 -10.13 3.68
N VAL A 212 14.04 -9.54 4.26
CA VAL A 212 15.38 -9.44 3.65
C VAL A 212 16.40 -10.22 4.46
N ASP A 213 16.47 -9.96 5.77
CA ASP A 213 17.52 -10.53 6.61
C ASP A 213 17.20 -11.99 7.03
N ASN A 214 15.91 -12.34 7.19
CA ASN A 214 15.43 -13.71 7.50
C ASN A 214 14.44 -14.25 6.46
N VAL A 215 14.80 -14.16 5.18
CA VAL A 215 13.93 -14.51 4.05
C VAL A 215 13.48 -15.98 4.02
N GLU A 216 14.24 -16.88 4.64
CA GLU A 216 13.92 -18.31 4.66
C GLU A 216 12.75 -18.61 5.61
N ASN A 217 12.78 -18.09 6.83
CA ASN A 217 11.75 -18.36 7.85
C ASN A 217 10.64 -17.32 7.85
N LYS A 218 10.95 -16.07 7.44
CA LYS A 218 10.02 -14.92 7.42
C LYS A 218 9.41 -14.63 8.79
N THR A 219 10.24 -14.69 9.81
CA THR A 219 9.93 -14.44 11.21
C THR A 219 10.89 -13.39 11.78
N ILE A 220 10.60 -12.87 12.95
CA ILE A 220 11.49 -11.96 13.67
C ILE A 220 11.80 -12.52 15.05
N ASP A 221 13.08 -12.43 15.47
CA ASP A 221 13.48 -12.72 16.85
C ASP A 221 12.89 -11.68 17.80
N ILE A 222 12.50 -12.13 19.00
CA ILE A 222 11.86 -11.25 19.98
C ILE A 222 12.77 -10.09 20.41
N SER A 223 14.09 -10.29 20.49
CA SER A 223 15.02 -9.22 20.86
C SER A 223 15.07 -8.12 19.80
N GLU A 224 15.10 -8.50 18.53
CA GLU A 224 15.04 -7.55 17.41
C GLU A 224 13.70 -6.82 17.36
N LEU A 225 12.60 -7.51 17.64
CA LEU A 225 11.28 -6.90 17.74
C LEU A 225 11.23 -5.84 18.87
N LEU A 226 11.77 -6.15 20.04
CA LEU A 226 11.80 -5.24 21.19
C LEU A 226 12.60 -3.97 20.89
N ASN A 227 13.72 -4.09 20.16
CA ASN A 227 14.54 -2.96 19.73
C ASN A 227 13.82 -2.03 18.74
N ARG A 228 12.72 -2.48 18.13
CA ARG A 228 11.92 -1.73 17.13
C ARG A 228 10.47 -1.51 17.57
N ALA A 229 10.16 -1.66 18.85
CA ALA A 229 8.81 -1.60 19.39
C ALA A 229 8.28 -0.17 19.54
N GLU A 230 9.16 0.80 19.80
CA GLU A 230 8.81 2.19 20.09
C GLU A 230 7.91 2.80 18.99
N GLY A 231 6.90 3.54 19.43
CA GLY A 231 5.93 4.21 18.55
C GLY A 231 4.93 3.29 17.90
N ASN A 232 4.81 2.03 18.36
CA ASN A 232 3.88 1.03 17.85
C ASN A 232 3.02 0.44 18.97
N ALA A 233 1.80 0.05 18.64
CA ALA A 233 0.95 -0.81 19.47
C ALA A 233 1.08 -2.26 19.02
N LEU A 234 1.12 -3.20 19.96
CA LEU A 234 1.15 -4.64 19.73
C LEU A 234 -0.22 -5.24 20.01
N VAL A 235 -0.68 -6.11 19.13
CA VAL A 235 -1.85 -6.96 19.36
C VAL A 235 -1.40 -8.41 19.26
N LEU A 236 -1.45 -9.12 20.39
CA LEU A 236 -1.21 -10.56 20.40
C LEU A 236 -2.34 -11.26 19.66
N ASP A 237 -2.00 -12.26 18.86
CA ASP A 237 -2.98 -12.94 18.03
C ASP A 237 -4.02 -13.74 18.85
N LYS A 238 -5.07 -14.19 18.17
CA LYS A 238 -6.19 -14.93 18.74
C LYS A 238 -5.80 -16.23 19.45
N TYR A 239 -4.61 -16.78 19.19
CA TYR A 239 -4.11 -18.01 19.84
C TYR A 239 -3.27 -17.74 21.09
N ALA A 240 -2.93 -16.49 21.40
CA ALA A 240 -1.99 -16.13 22.45
C ALA A 240 -2.29 -16.80 23.81
N PRO A 241 -3.52 -16.80 24.35
CA PRO A 241 -3.79 -17.40 25.66
C PRO A 241 -3.45 -18.88 25.77
N THR A 242 -3.41 -19.61 24.68
CA THR A 242 -3.01 -21.02 24.65
C THR A 242 -1.55 -21.20 24.23
N SER A 243 -1.02 -20.39 23.33
CA SER A 243 0.37 -20.49 22.87
C SER A 243 1.38 -20.00 23.91
N PHE A 244 0.98 -19.08 24.83
CA PHE A 244 1.82 -18.56 25.90
C PHE A 244 1.82 -19.42 27.17
N VAL A 245 1.10 -20.54 27.23
CA VAL A 245 1.07 -21.38 28.41
C VAL A 245 2.47 -21.79 28.84
N GLY A 246 2.86 -21.42 30.05
CA GLY A 246 4.20 -21.63 30.61
C GLY A 246 5.25 -20.60 30.15
N ASN A 247 4.87 -19.62 29.34
CA ASN A 247 5.72 -18.54 28.83
C ASN A 247 5.07 -17.17 29.01
N GLU A 248 4.11 -17.03 29.92
CA GLU A 248 3.37 -15.77 30.17
C GLU A 248 4.29 -14.62 30.59
N GLN A 249 5.48 -14.91 31.15
CA GLN A 249 6.50 -13.90 31.50
C GLN A 249 6.98 -13.10 30.27
N VAL A 250 6.78 -13.58 29.05
CA VAL A 250 7.11 -12.84 27.83
C VAL A 250 6.26 -11.58 27.71
N ILE A 251 5.03 -11.57 28.25
CA ILE A 251 4.16 -10.39 28.29
C ILE A 251 4.79 -9.28 29.14
N ASP A 252 5.51 -9.64 30.23
CA ASP A 252 6.18 -8.67 31.10
C ASP A 252 7.30 -7.90 30.38
N ILE A 253 7.93 -8.48 29.35
CA ILE A 253 8.95 -7.79 28.55
C ILE A 253 8.35 -7.06 27.34
N LEU A 254 7.25 -7.56 26.78
CA LEU A 254 6.55 -6.89 25.67
C LEU A 254 5.84 -5.61 26.11
N THR A 255 5.21 -5.64 27.29
CA THR A 255 4.38 -4.52 27.79
C THR A 255 5.13 -3.19 27.92
N PRO A 256 6.35 -3.12 28.48
CA PRO A 256 7.09 -1.86 28.57
C PRO A 256 7.72 -1.39 27.26
N ALA A 257 7.88 -2.28 26.28
CA ALA A 257 8.54 -1.97 25.00
C ALA A 257 7.59 -1.29 23.99
N PHE A 258 6.32 -1.66 24.01
CA PHE A 258 5.33 -1.10 23.12
C PHE A 258 4.53 0.02 23.79
N ASP A 259 4.04 0.98 23.00
CA ASP A 259 3.17 2.07 23.50
C ASP A 259 1.90 1.51 24.15
N ARG A 260 1.38 0.42 23.60
CA ARG A 260 0.20 -0.33 24.08
C ARG A 260 0.23 -1.77 23.65
N ILE A 261 -0.38 -2.63 24.46
CA ILE A 261 -0.51 -4.05 24.15
C ILE A 261 -1.97 -4.49 24.28
N PHE A 262 -2.45 -5.27 23.31
CA PHE A 262 -3.82 -5.80 23.25
C PHE A 262 -3.83 -7.29 22.93
N TYR A 263 -4.98 -7.92 23.15
CA TYR A 263 -5.30 -9.27 22.68
C TYR A 263 -6.36 -9.22 21.60
N GLN A 264 -6.15 -9.92 20.50
CA GLN A 264 -7.08 -10.01 19.38
C GLN A 264 -8.28 -10.88 19.73
N VAL A 265 -9.48 -10.29 19.79
CA VAL A 265 -10.74 -11.01 19.84
C VAL A 265 -11.25 -11.16 18.41
N ASP A 266 -11.12 -12.35 17.86
CA ASP A 266 -11.60 -12.72 16.53
C ASP A 266 -12.49 -13.97 16.64
N LEU A 267 -13.80 -13.77 16.52
CA LEU A 267 -14.82 -14.82 16.60
C LEU A 267 -15.32 -15.24 15.20
N SER A 268 -14.62 -14.85 14.14
CA SER A 268 -15.08 -14.96 12.75
C SER A 268 -15.44 -16.41 12.34
N GLU A 269 -14.78 -17.40 12.87
CA GLU A 269 -15.04 -18.80 12.51
C GLU A 269 -16.01 -19.52 13.44
N TYR A 270 -16.57 -18.80 14.44
CA TYR A 270 -17.45 -19.43 15.43
C TYR A 270 -18.75 -20.00 14.81
N LYS A 271 -19.31 -19.34 13.81
CA LYS A 271 -20.54 -19.79 13.11
C LYS A 271 -20.28 -20.72 11.94
N ALA A 272 -19.01 -20.90 11.53
CA ALA A 272 -18.67 -21.81 10.47
C ALA A 272 -18.88 -23.26 10.91
N GLU A 273 -19.27 -24.15 10.00
CA GLU A 273 -19.35 -25.60 10.27
C GLU A 273 -18.00 -26.19 10.67
N ARG A 274 -16.93 -25.42 10.46
CA ARG A 274 -15.54 -25.74 10.79
C ARG A 274 -14.96 -24.69 11.72
N ILE A 275 -15.32 -24.77 12.97
CA ILE A 275 -14.74 -23.95 14.02
C ILE A 275 -13.28 -24.33 14.20
N ASP A 276 -12.36 -23.34 14.18
CA ASP A 276 -11.04 -23.54 14.75
C ASP A 276 -11.21 -23.66 16.27
N ILE A 277 -11.28 -24.90 16.75
CA ILE A 277 -11.43 -25.22 18.17
C ILE A 277 -10.36 -24.53 18.99
N LYS A 278 -9.16 -24.34 18.44
CA LYS A 278 -8.05 -23.66 19.14
C LYS A 278 -8.33 -22.18 19.39
N VAL A 279 -8.97 -21.49 18.44
CA VAL A 279 -9.39 -20.09 18.65
C VAL A 279 -10.45 -20.01 19.74
N LEU A 280 -11.42 -20.90 19.70
CA LEU A 280 -12.49 -20.96 20.71
C LEU A 280 -11.93 -21.23 22.12
N GLU A 281 -11.03 -22.20 22.24
CA GLU A 281 -10.35 -22.53 23.50
C GLU A 281 -9.49 -21.35 24.00
N ALA A 282 -8.73 -20.72 23.11
CA ALA A 282 -7.89 -19.57 23.45
C ALA A 282 -8.75 -18.38 23.90
N THR A 283 -9.83 -18.07 23.20
CA THR A 283 -10.72 -16.97 23.55
C THR A 283 -11.43 -17.21 24.89
N LYS A 284 -11.92 -18.42 25.15
CA LYS A 284 -12.49 -18.78 26.46
C LYS A 284 -11.44 -18.68 27.56
N LYS A 285 -10.23 -19.19 27.34
CA LYS A 285 -9.12 -19.11 28.30
C LYS A 285 -8.78 -17.63 28.58
N TYR A 286 -8.75 -16.75 27.57
CA TYR A 286 -8.53 -15.32 27.77
C TYR A 286 -9.53 -14.74 28.76
N PHE A 287 -10.83 -14.91 28.52
CA PHE A 287 -11.87 -14.31 29.33
C PHE A 287 -11.99 -14.93 30.74
N HIS A 288 -11.57 -16.17 30.92
CA HIS A 288 -11.57 -16.81 32.24
C HIS A 288 -10.31 -16.58 33.07
N GLU A 289 -9.15 -16.38 32.44
CA GLU A 289 -7.87 -16.33 33.16
C GLU A 289 -7.14 -15.00 33.03
N TRP A 290 -7.24 -14.32 31.87
CA TRP A 290 -6.47 -13.09 31.57
C TRP A 290 -7.28 -11.82 31.72
N TYR A 291 -8.56 -11.84 31.48
CA TYR A 291 -9.40 -10.63 31.37
C TYR A 291 -9.38 -9.77 32.66
N ASP A 292 -9.47 -10.40 33.82
CA ASP A 292 -9.48 -9.73 35.11
C ASP A 292 -8.06 -9.43 35.66
N ASP A 293 -7.01 -9.94 35.02
CA ASP A 293 -5.63 -9.65 35.41
C ASP A 293 -5.15 -8.34 34.75
N PRO A 294 -4.87 -7.28 35.56
CA PRO A 294 -4.44 -5.98 35.05
C PRO A 294 -3.08 -5.99 34.34
N LYS A 295 -2.31 -7.07 34.48
CA LYS A 295 -1.02 -7.25 33.77
C LYS A 295 -1.20 -7.78 32.36
N MET A 296 -2.35 -8.38 32.07
CA MET A 296 -2.62 -8.98 30.78
C MET A 296 -3.14 -7.96 29.76
N PRO A 297 -2.91 -8.19 28.45
CA PRO A 297 -3.37 -7.31 27.39
C PRO A 297 -4.90 -7.16 27.41
N ARG A 298 -5.40 -5.94 27.19
CA ARG A 298 -6.84 -5.71 27.08
C ARG A 298 -7.40 -6.23 25.74
N PRO A 299 -8.68 -6.66 25.71
CA PRO A 299 -9.26 -7.22 24.50
C PRO A 299 -9.53 -6.12 23.45
N VAL A 300 -9.31 -6.43 22.19
CA VAL A 300 -9.67 -5.55 21.06
C VAL A 300 -10.45 -6.33 20.01
N LEU A 301 -11.56 -5.78 19.53
CA LEU A 301 -12.35 -6.36 18.44
C LEU A 301 -11.54 -6.29 17.14
N LEU A 302 -11.01 -7.41 16.69
CA LEU A 302 -10.18 -7.48 15.52
C LEU A 302 -10.42 -8.79 14.77
N GLY A 303 -11.44 -8.80 13.90
CA GLY A 303 -11.69 -9.88 12.98
C GLY A 303 -10.79 -9.76 11.75
N ASP A 304 -10.04 -10.82 11.43
CA ASP A 304 -9.31 -10.89 10.16
C ASP A 304 -10.30 -11.02 9.00
N ALA A 305 -10.26 -10.08 8.06
CA ALA A 305 -11.13 -10.02 6.91
C ALA A 305 -10.33 -10.10 5.60
N TYR A 306 -10.58 -11.16 4.84
CA TYR A 306 -9.91 -11.44 3.56
C TYR A 306 -10.79 -11.14 2.35
N TYR A 307 -12.09 -10.92 2.57
CA TYR A 307 -13.08 -10.59 1.55
C TYR A 307 -14.19 -9.72 2.13
N LEU A 308 -14.99 -9.10 1.25
CA LEU A 308 -15.94 -8.08 1.67
C LEU A 308 -17.22 -8.64 2.30
N ASP A 309 -17.82 -9.65 1.66
CA ASP A 309 -19.06 -10.28 2.07
C ASP A 309 -18.93 -11.79 2.17
N ALA A 310 -19.82 -12.46 2.90
CA ALA A 310 -19.81 -13.92 3.05
C ALA A 310 -19.80 -14.67 1.69
N ASP A 311 -20.56 -14.18 0.70
CA ASP A 311 -20.64 -14.76 -0.65
C ASP A 311 -19.31 -14.68 -1.42
N ASP A 312 -18.38 -13.82 -0.99
CA ASP A 312 -17.08 -13.62 -1.62
C ASP A 312 -16.03 -14.65 -1.15
N ALA A 313 -16.36 -15.52 -0.19
CA ALA A 313 -15.49 -16.60 0.28
C ALA A 313 -14.97 -17.48 -0.86
N LYS A 314 -15.74 -17.63 -1.96
CA LYS A 314 -15.34 -18.31 -3.18
C LYS A 314 -14.01 -17.79 -3.78
N ASN A 315 -13.73 -16.49 -3.64
CA ASN A 315 -12.49 -15.90 -4.12
C ASN A 315 -11.29 -16.44 -3.33
N LYS A 316 -11.44 -16.51 -2.01
CA LYS A 316 -10.42 -17.08 -1.11
C LYS A 316 -10.15 -18.55 -1.42
N ILE A 317 -11.20 -19.34 -1.71
CA ILE A 317 -11.06 -20.73 -2.12
C ILE A 317 -10.21 -20.87 -3.39
N ILE A 318 -10.44 -19.99 -4.38
CA ILE A 318 -9.65 -19.97 -5.62
C ILE A 318 -8.20 -19.63 -5.33
N LEU A 319 -7.95 -18.60 -4.52
CA LEU A 319 -6.60 -18.18 -4.14
C LEU A 319 -5.85 -19.30 -3.41
N ASN A 320 -6.51 -19.98 -2.47
CA ASN A 320 -5.94 -21.12 -1.76
C ASN A 320 -5.57 -22.27 -2.72
N LYS A 321 -6.41 -22.55 -3.72
CA LYS A 321 -6.10 -23.55 -4.76
C LYS A 321 -4.84 -23.18 -5.55
N VAL A 322 -4.67 -21.91 -5.88
CA VAL A 322 -3.49 -21.43 -6.61
C VAL A 322 -2.24 -21.54 -5.75
N ALA A 323 -2.36 -21.17 -4.45
CA ALA A 323 -1.23 -21.17 -3.52
C ALA A 323 -0.72 -22.57 -3.19
N GLU A 324 -1.62 -23.53 -2.96
CA GLU A 324 -1.27 -24.83 -2.37
C GLU A 324 -1.54 -26.02 -3.31
N GLY A 325 -2.05 -25.77 -4.50
CA GLY A 325 -2.39 -26.80 -5.47
C GLY A 325 -3.59 -27.67 -5.06
N ALA A 326 -4.22 -27.39 -3.92
CA ALA A 326 -5.40 -28.06 -3.39
C ALA A 326 -6.47 -27.04 -2.99
N ALA A 327 -7.75 -27.44 -3.09
CA ALA A 327 -8.83 -26.65 -2.52
C ALA A 327 -8.90 -26.91 -1.02
N HIS A 328 -8.51 -25.95 -0.22
CA HIS A 328 -8.90 -25.93 1.18
C HIS A 328 -10.34 -25.44 1.28
N GLU A 329 -11.14 -26.08 2.11
CA GLU A 329 -12.41 -25.51 2.47
C GLU A 329 -12.15 -24.29 3.34
N GLN A 330 -12.75 -23.17 2.92
CA GLN A 330 -12.63 -21.91 3.59
C GLN A 330 -13.95 -21.60 4.30
N SER A 331 -13.85 -21.09 5.53
CA SER A 331 -14.99 -20.46 6.20
C SER A 331 -15.53 -19.31 5.36
N ASN A 332 -16.83 -19.15 5.31
CA ASN A 332 -17.48 -17.97 4.72
C ASN A 332 -17.67 -16.84 5.73
N ASP A 333 -16.99 -16.89 6.86
CA ASP A 333 -17.15 -15.97 7.98
C ASP A 333 -15.98 -14.99 8.16
N GLN A 334 -14.92 -15.06 7.35
CA GLN A 334 -13.77 -14.13 7.38
C GLN A 334 -13.98 -12.93 6.45
N TYR A 335 -15.10 -12.25 6.59
CA TYR A 335 -15.46 -11.07 5.81
C TYR A 335 -15.54 -9.81 6.68
N PHE A 336 -15.64 -8.66 6.03
CA PHE A 336 -15.81 -7.38 6.71
C PHE A 336 -17.19 -7.27 7.33
N LYS A 337 -17.33 -7.63 8.60
CA LYS A 337 -18.57 -7.62 9.35
C LYS A 337 -18.96 -6.21 9.81
N ASP A 338 -20.26 -5.97 9.92
CA ASP A 338 -20.81 -4.82 10.63
C ASP A 338 -20.95 -5.10 12.14
N ALA A 339 -21.47 -4.11 12.89
CA ALA A 339 -21.61 -4.24 14.33
C ALA A 339 -22.63 -5.30 14.76
N ASP A 340 -23.77 -5.42 14.05
CA ASP A 340 -24.77 -6.46 14.33
C ASP A 340 -24.20 -7.86 14.13
N GLU A 341 -23.41 -8.05 13.07
CA GLU A 341 -22.77 -9.33 12.75
C GLU A 341 -21.72 -9.71 13.80
N HIS A 342 -20.91 -8.77 14.26
CA HIS A 342 -19.98 -8.99 15.37
C HIS A 342 -20.71 -9.25 16.70
N TYR A 343 -21.74 -8.44 17.02
CA TYR A 343 -22.49 -8.60 18.25
C TYR A 343 -23.13 -10.00 18.33
N ALA A 344 -23.70 -10.48 17.24
CA ALA A 344 -24.29 -11.81 17.17
C ALA A 344 -23.30 -12.96 17.44
N LEU A 345 -22.00 -12.77 17.13
CA LEU A 345 -20.95 -13.73 17.48
C LEU A 345 -20.65 -13.70 18.99
N PHE A 346 -20.59 -12.53 19.60
CA PHE A 346 -20.43 -12.38 21.05
C PHE A 346 -21.61 -13.01 21.81
N GLU A 347 -22.85 -12.72 21.39
CA GLU A 347 -24.05 -13.29 21.98
C GLU A 347 -24.06 -14.81 21.89
N ALA A 348 -23.70 -15.37 20.73
CA ALA A 348 -23.64 -16.82 20.52
C ALA A 348 -22.57 -17.52 21.40
N LEU A 349 -21.45 -16.85 21.70
CA LEU A 349 -20.35 -17.42 22.45
C LEU A 349 -20.47 -17.20 23.97
N PHE A 350 -20.93 -16.03 24.40
CA PHE A 350 -20.85 -15.58 25.80
C PHE A 350 -22.22 -15.29 26.43
N GLY A 351 -23.35 -15.37 25.68
CA GLY A 351 -24.68 -14.86 26.08
C GLY A 351 -25.25 -15.39 27.39
N GLU A 352 -24.75 -16.50 27.92
CA GLU A 352 -25.20 -17.07 29.19
C GLU A 352 -24.33 -16.67 30.39
N ASP A 353 -23.06 -16.30 30.14
CA ASP A 353 -22.05 -16.17 31.18
C ASP A 353 -21.60 -14.71 31.43
N TRP A 354 -21.87 -13.77 30.50
CA TRP A 354 -21.27 -12.44 30.48
C TRP A 354 -22.27 -11.33 30.16
N ASP A 355 -21.99 -10.09 30.62
CA ASP A 355 -22.63 -8.88 30.12
C ASP A 355 -22.08 -8.57 28.73
N ILE A 356 -22.80 -9.06 27.72
CA ILE A 356 -22.41 -8.96 26.30
C ILE A 356 -22.28 -7.50 25.87
N GLU A 357 -23.17 -6.63 26.30
CA GLU A 357 -23.18 -5.21 25.96
C GLU A 357 -21.89 -4.52 26.44
N GLU A 358 -21.50 -4.77 27.69
CA GLU A 358 -20.28 -4.20 28.26
C GLU A 358 -19.03 -4.75 27.58
N LEU A 359 -18.98 -6.07 27.41
CA LEU A 359 -17.85 -6.76 26.81
C LEU A 359 -17.62 -6.35 25.36
N PHE A 360 -18.69 -6.34 24.55
CA PHE A 360 -18.61 -5.92 23.15
C PHE A 360 -18.19 -4.46 23.03
N ARG A 361 -18.78 -3.58 23.84
CA ARG A 361 -18.41 -2.16 23.88
C ARG A 361 -16.94 -1.96 24.21
N GLU A 362 -16.40 -2.63 25.22
CA GLU A 362 -14.97 -2.52 25.55
C GLU A 362 -14.08 -2.95 24.38
N CYS A 363 -14.35 -4.11 23.79
CA CYS A 363 -13.61 -4.61 22.64
C CYS A 363 -13.66 -3.63 21.44
N ALA A 364 -14.83 -3.02 21.21
CA ALA A 364 -15.03 -2.03 20.16
C ALA A 364 -14.30 -0.70 20.46
N GLU A 365 -14.40 -0.18 21.69
CA GLU A 365 -13.75 1.05 22.12
C GLU A 365 -12.22 0.95 22.01
N ASN A 366 -11.62 -0.20 22.30
CA ASN A 366 -10.19 -0.41 22.19
C ASN A 366 -9.68 -0.30 20.75
N THR A 367 -10.53 -0.51 19.72
CA THR A 367 -10.18 -0.23 18.33
C THR A 367 -9.93 1.25 18.08
N PHE A 368 -10.70 2.14 18.74
CA PHE A 368 -10.50 3.58 18.64
C PHE A 368 -9.24 4.05 19.36
N ILE A 369 -8.82 3.38 20.42
CA ILE A 369 -7.57 3.70 21.10
C ILE A 369 -6.39 3.53 20.14
N ILE A 370 -6.35 2.42 19.39
CA ILE A 370 -5.33 2.18 18.35
C ILE A 370 -5.45 3.24 17.24
N ALA A 371 -6.65 3.44 16.70
CA ALA A 371 -6.86 4.36 15.58
C ALA A 371 -6.61 5.84 15.95
N LYS A 372 -6.93 6.25 17.18
CA LYS A 372 -6.73 7.63 17.65
C LYS A 372 -5.25 8.03 17.61
N HIS A 373 -4.38 7.14 18.01
CA HIS A 373 -2.93 7.36 18.10
C HIS A 373 -2.18 7.00 16.82
N ALA A 374 -2.84 6.48 15.78
CA ALA A 374 -2.24 6.13 14.51
C ALA A 374 -1.90 7.40 13.70
N GLU A 375 -0.70 7.95 13.89
CA GLU A 375 -0.25 9.22 13.27
C GLU A 375 0.89 9.03 12.27
N GLY A 376 1.44 7.82 12.15
CA GLY A 376 2.42 7.52 11.13
C GLY A 376 1.84 7.64 9.73
N ARG A 377 2.55 8.35 8.85
CA ARG A 377 2.09 8.68 7.48
C ARG A 377 3.21 8.55 6.47
N MET A 378 2.84 8.21 5.24
CA MET A 378 3.73 8.29 4.08
C MET A 378 3.55 9.64 3.39
N ASP A 379 4.62 10.21 2.87
CA ASP A 379 4.50 11.33 1.94
C ASP A 379 4.07 10.80 0.57
N THR A 380 2.79 10.99 0.25
CA THR A 380 2.19 10.54 -1.02
C THR A 380 2.17 11.63 -2.09
N THR A 381 2.70 12.82 -1.78
CA THR A 381 2.65 13.99 -2.67
C THR A 381 3.93 14.17 -3.47
N ARG A 382 5.04 13.63 -3.00
CA ARG A 382 6.35 13.77 -3.63
C ARG A 382 6.68 12.57 -4.51
N ASN A 383 7.30 12.87 -5.64
CA ASN A 383 7.96 11.87 -6.47
C ASN A 383 9.46 11.91 -6.16
N TYR A 384 9.97 10.85 -5.53
CA TYR A 384 11.37 10.75 -5.17
C TYR A 384 12.16 10.18 -6.36
N MET A 385 12.69 11.08 -7.17
CA MET A 385 13.60 10.71 -8.25
C MET A 385 15.03 10.57 -7.70
N PRO A 386 15.79 9.54 -8.13
CA PRO A 386 17.19 9.42 -7.75
C PRO A 386 17.98 10.65 -8.24
N LYS A 387 18.86 11.17 -7.40
CA LYS A 387 19.81 12.22 -7.77
C LYS A 387 21.15 11.59 -8.13
N TYR A 388 21.86 12.22 -9.06
CA TYR A 388 23.19 11.79 -9.44
C TYR A 388 24.24 12.51 -8.59
N ASP A 389 24.96 11.77 -7.77
CA ASP A 389 26.05 12.30 -6.97
C ASP A 389 27.31 12.36 -7.81
N MET A 390 27.74 13.59 -8.13
CA MET A 390 28.93 13.84 -8.93
C MET A 390 30.20 13.55 -8.11
N THR A 391 31.12 12.81 -8.69
CA THR A 391 32.47 12.67 -8.11
C THR A 391 33.16 14.04 -7.99
N PRO A 392 34.15 14.23 -7.09
CA PRO A 392 34.90 15.48 -6.97
C PRO A 392 35.53 15.94 -8.28
N GLU A 393 35.97 14.99 -9.14
CA GLU A 393 36.54 15.28 -10.46
C GLU A 393 35.48 15.78 -11.44
N GLU A 394 34.30 15.16 -11.45
CA GLU A 394 33.17 15.60 -12.28
C GLU A 394 32.65 16.97 -11.83
N LEU A 395 32.51 17.17 -10.52
CA LEU A 395 32.11 18.46 -9.96
C LEU A 395 33.09 19.57 -10.36
N LYS A 396 34.39 19.30 -10.28
CA LYS A 396 35.42 20.24 -10.72
C LYS A 396 35.35 20.53 -12.22
N LYS A 397 35.04 19.52 -13.04
CA LYS A 397 34.99 19.61 -14.49
C LYS A 397 33.73 20.29 -15.01
N TYR A 398 32.58 19.94 -14.48
CA TYR A 398 31.28 20.30 -15.01
C TYR A 398 30.51 21.32 -14.15
N GLY A 399 30.75 21.34 -12.85
CA GLY A 399 30.10 22.24 -11.88
C GLY A 399 28.69 21.81 -11.46
N THR A 400 27.87 21.31 -12.39
CA THR A 400 26.50 20.84 -12.12
C THR A 400 26.17 19.61 -12.97
N THR A 401 25.19 18.80 -12.52
CA THR A 401 24.69 17.63 -13.27
C THR A 401 24.11 18.04 -14.62
N HIS A 402 23.42 19.17 -14.73
CA HIS A 402 22.91 19.71 -15.99
C HIS A 402 24.03 20.09 -16.98
N ASN A 403 25.10 20.72 -16.50
CA ASN A 403 26.25 21.03 -17.33
C ASN A 403 26.96 19.75 -17.81
N MET A 404 27.10 18.76 -16.93
CA MET A 404 27.63 17.44 -17.27
C MET A 404 26.78 16.79 -18.36
N PHE A 405 25.48 16.74 -18.18
CA PHE A 405 24.53 16.17 -19.14
C PHE A 405 24.66 16.82 -20.52
N ASN A 406 24.63 18.17 -20.56
CA ASN A 406 24.78 18.93 -21.80
C ASN A 406 26.11 18.65 -22.51
N GLN A 407 27.21 18.63 -21.76
CA GLN A 407 28.52 18.36 -22.34
C GLN A 407 28.63 16.94 -22.90
N LEU A 408 28.08 15.95 -22.18
CA LEU A 408 28.06 14.56 -22.63
C LEU A 408 27.22 14.39 -23.91
N LEU A 409 26.10 15.09 -24.02
CA LEU A 409 25.27 15.08 -25.23
C LEU A 409 26.00 15.70 -26.43
N GLU A 410 26.65 16.86 -26.25
CA GLU A 410 27.46 17.49 -27.32
C GLU A 410 28.65 16.62 -27.74
N ASP A 411 29.31 15.96 -26.81
CA ASP A 411 30.40 15.04 -27.10
C ASP A 411 29.87 13.79 -27.84
N GLY A 412 28.70 13.27 -27.44
CA GLY A 412 28.01 12.18 -28.12
C GLY A 412 27.58 12.56 -29.54
N LEU A 413 27.00 13.73 -29.70
CA LEU A 413 26.57 14.26 -31.00
C LEU A 413 27.78 14.36 -31.98
N ARG A 414 28.91 14.95 -31.53
CA ARG A 414 30.13 15.06 -32.34
C ARG A 414 30.69 13.70 -32.74
N ARG A 415 30.57 12.69 -31.88
CA ARG A 415 31.12 11.35 -32.09
C ARG A 415 30.27 10.48 -32.99
N LEU A 416 28.92 10.59 -32.87
CA LEU A 416 27.97 9.60 -33.41
C LEU A 416 27.13 10.11 -34.57
N ALA A 417 26.88 11.42 -34.67
CA ALA A 417 26.04 11.97 -35.72
C ALA A 417 26.80 12.00 -37.07
N PRO A 418 26.17 11.53 -38.16
CA PRO A 418 26.74 11.67 -39.49
C PRO A 418 26.88 13.15 -39.88
N THR A 419 28.00 13.52 -40.52
CA THR A 419 28.30 14.93 -40.84
C THR A 419 27.23 15.57 -41.74
N ASP A 420 26.69 14.80 -42.68
CA ASP A 420 25.63 15.21 -43.61
C ASP A 420 24.24 15.32 -42.96
N LYS A 421 24.06 14.80 -41.76
CA LYS A 421 22.82 14.82 -41.01
C LYS A 421 22.91 15.55 -39.65
N MET A 422 23.99 16.23 -39.41
CA MET A 422 24.29 16.89 -38.12
C MET A 422 23.13 17.78 -37.64
N GLU A 423 22.53 18.54 -38.56
CA GLU A 423 21.41 19.45 -38.22
C GLU A 423 20.15 18.68 -37.79
N GLN A 424 19.85 17.55 -38.45
CA GLN A 424 18.72 16.68 -38.09
C GLN A 424 18.91 16.10 -36.67
N TYR A 425 20.12 15.58 -36.37
CA TYR A 425 20.42 15.01 -35.06
C TYR A 425 20.39 16.08 -33.96
N ARG A 426 20.92 17.28 -34.23
CA ARG A 426 20.86 18.39 -33.28
C ARG A 426 19.43 18.82 -32.96
N LYS A 427 18.58 18.96 -33.98
CA LYS A 427 17.17 19.31 -33.79
C LYS A 427 16.44 18.27 -32.92
N GLN A 428 16.67 16.99 -33.18
CA GLN A 428 16.07 15.91 -32.40
C GLN A 428 16.63 15.90 -30.96
N MET A 429 17.95 16.09 -30.79
CA MET A 429 18.59 16.20 -29.47
C MET A 429 17.98 17.31 -28.63
N GLU A 430 17.83 18.51 -29.19
CA GLU A 430 17.25 19.64 -28.44
C GLU A 430 15.76 19.41 -28.09
N TYR A 431 15.01 18.78 -28.97
CA TYR A 431 13.62 18.41 -28.69
C TYR A 431 13.52 17.42 -27.51
N GLU A 432 14.25 16.31 -27.57
CA GLU A 432 14.24 15.30 -26.51
C GLU A 432 14.79 15.88 -25.18
N LYS A 433 15.84 16.69 -25.27
CA LYS A 433 16.43 17.38 -24.12
C LYS A 433 15.43 18.25 -23.38
N TYR A 434 14.66 19.05 -24.13
CA TYR A 434 13.61 19.86 -23.55
C TYR A 434 12.61 19.02 -22.74
N ILE A 435 12.19 17.88 -23.27
CA ILE A 435 11.25 16.97 -22.58
C ILE A 435 11.91 16.34 -21.35
N ILE A 436 13.14 15.87 -21.45
CA ILE A 436 13.87 15.25 -20.33
C ILE A 436 14.09 16.26 -19.20
N GLU A 437 14.49 17.49 -19.51
CA GLU A 437 14.69 18.54 -18.51
C GLU A 437 13.37 18.98 -17.88
N SER A 438 12.29 19.14 -18.67
CA SER A 438 10.97 19.54 -18.16
C SER A 438 10.31 18.48 -17.27
N THR A 439 10.75 17.23 -17.36
CA THR A 439 10.23 16.11 -16.56
C THR A 439 11.19 15.66 -15.45
N ASP A 440 12.21 16.45 -15.14
CA ASP A 440 13.24 16.20 -14.08
C ASP A 440 13.91 14.83 -14.17
N ASN A 441 14.20 14.38 -15.41
CA ASN A 441 14.80 13.06 -15.64
C ASN A 441 16.32 13.11 -15.89
N VAL A 442 16.97 14.25 -15.76
CA VAL A 442 18.40 14.42 -16.04
C VAL A 442 19.24 13.50 -15.15
N ASP A 443 19.06 13.59 -13.85
CA ASP A 443 19.81 12.81 -12.88
C ASP A 443 19.59 11.30 -13.05
N TYR A 444 18.35 10.89 -13.33
CA TYR A 444 18.03 9.49 -13.63
C TYR A 444 18.85 8.98 -14.85
N LEU A 445 18.96 9.77 -15.91
CA LEU A 445 19.74 9.40 -17.08
C LEU A 445 21.25 9.38 -16.80
N LEU A 446 21.76 10.27 -15.95
CA LEU A 446 23.15 10.25 -15.52
C LEU A 446 23.50 9.02 -14.69
N VAL A 447 22.60 8.57 -13.80
CA VAL A 447 22.77 7.28 -13.08
C VAL A 447 22.85 6.11 -14.06
N GLN A 448 21.99 6.07 -15.08
CA GLN A 448 22.04 5.02 -16.11
C GLN A 448 23.31 5.11 -16.96
N TYR A 449 23.74 6.32 -17.31
CA TYR A 449 25.01 6.58 -18.01
C TYR A 449 26.19 6.05 -17.22
N ASP A 450 26.30 6.38 -15.94
CA ASP A 450 27.38 5.93 -15.07
C ASP A 450 27.41 4.42 -14.94
N THR A 451 26.25 3.80 -14.68
CA THR A 451 26.09 2.34 -14.60
C THR A 451 26.61 1.65 -15.88
N CYS A 452 26.20 2.13 -17.05
CA CYS A 452 26.65 1.57 -18.33
C CYS A 452 28.15 1.77 -18.55
N ASN A 453 28.70 2.93 -18.19
CA ASN A 453 30.12 3.23 -18.30
C ASN A 453 30.97 2.38 -17.34
N TRP A 454 30.51 2.26 -16.08
CA TRP A 454 31.17 1.40 -15.12
C TRP A 454 31.24 -0.05 -15.61
N ALA A 455 30.14 -0.59 -16.10
CA ALA A 455 30.08 -1.94 -16.66
C ALA A 455 31.10 -2.12 -17.80
N ARG A 456 31.15 -1.18 -18.74
CA ARG A 456 32.09 -1.23 -19.86
C ARG A 456 33.56 -1.12 -19.41
N LYS A 457 33.85 -0.23 -18.45
CA LYS A 457 35.21 -0.09 -17.87
C LYS A 457 35.69 -1.37 -17.17
N ASN A 458 34.72 -2.17 -16.64
CA ASN A 458 35.01 -3.44 -15.99
C ASN A 458 34.85 -4.66 -16.93
N ASN A 459 34.79 -4.45 -18.25
CA ASN A 459 34.61 -5.50 -19.26
C ASN A 459 33.35 -6.34 -19.08
N ILE A 460 32.31 -5.75 -18.52
CA ILE A 460 30.98 -6.38 -18.40
C ILE A 460 30.19 -6.02 -19.67
N PHE A 461 29.67 -7.03 -20.34
CA PHE A 461 28.88 -6.85 -21.55
C PHE A 461 27.58 -6.08 -21.26
N VAL A 462 27.35 -5.00 -22.01
CA VAL A 462 26.10 -4.21 -22.00
C VAL A 462 25.41 -4.40 -23.34
N GLY A 463 24.16 -4.88 -23.32
CA GLY A 463 23.34 -5.06 -24.51
C GLY A 463 23.04 -3.74 -25.25
N CYS A 464 22.53 -3.85 -26.49
CA CYS A 464 22.26 -2.68 -27.34
C CYS A 464 21.12 -1.77 -26.86
N GLY A 465 20.30 -2.24 -25.95
CA GLY A 465 19.12 -1.52 -25.42
C GLY A 465 17.97 -2.47 -25.15
N ARG A 466 16.95 -1.97 -24.44
CA ARG A 466 15.76 -2.73 -24.08
C ARG A 466 14.50 -1.84 -24.15
N GLY A 467 13.41 -2.38 -24.65
CA GLY A 467 12.10 -1.73 -24.67
C GLY A 467 12.08 -0.43 -25.49
N SER A 468 11.31 0.55 -25.06
CA SER A 468 11.11 1.84 -25.73
C SER A 468 12.31 2.78 -25.66
N ALA A 469 13.27 2.53 -24.76
CA ALA A 469 14.49 3.33 -24.59
C ALA A 469 15.32 3.44 -25.88
N ALA A 470 15.26 2.44 -26.77
CA ALA A 470 15.89 2.48 -28.07
C ALA A 470 15.37 3.59 -29.00
N GLY A 471 14.19 4.17 -28.70
CA GLY A 471 13.61 5.30 -29.46
C GLY A 471 14.22 6.66 -29.10
N SER A 472 15.05 6.78 -28.05
CA SER A 472 15.66 8.04 -27.64
C SER A 472 17.03 8.27 -28.24
N LEU A 473 17.20 9.41 -28.90
CA LEU A 473 18.50 9.85 -29.41
C LEU A 473 19.45 10.22 -28.24
N LEU A 474 18.93 10.82 -27.17
CA LEU A 474 19.75 11.17 -26.01
C LEU A 474 20.40 9.94 -25.39
N LEU A 475 19.66 8.85 -25.23
CA LEU A 475 20.21 7.62 -24.68
C LEU A 475 21.28 7.01 -25.60
N TYR A 476 21.11 7.14 -26.90
CA TYR A 476 22.13 6.74 -27.88
C TYR A 476 23.39 7.61 -27.79
N LEU A 477 23.24 8.94 -27.71
CA LEU A 477 24.34 9.89 -27.59
C LEU A 477 25.14 9.69 -26.28
N LEU A 478 24.46 9.40 -25.18
CA LEU A 478 25.06 9.05 -23.90
C LEU A 478 25.68 7.64 -23.89
N GLY A 479 25.39 6.82 -24.90
CA GLY A 479 25.85 5.45 -24.97
C GLY A 479 25.12 4.51 -24.00
N ILE A 480 23.97 4.89 -23.47
CA ILE A 480 23.08 4.01 -22.68
C ILE A 480 22.50 2.94 -23.60
N THR A 481 22.04 3.35 -24.79
CA THR A 481 21.67 2.44 -25.88
C THR A 481 22.72 2.49 -27.01
N LEU A 482 22.74 1.46 -27.85
CA LEU A 482 23.67 1.35 -29.00
C LEU A 482 22.92 1.32 -30.34
N ILE A 483 21.63 1.65 -30.33
CA ILE A 483 20.79 1.69 -31.51
C ILE A 483 20.52 3.15 -31.86
N ASP A 484 20.83 3.53 -33.10
CA ASP A 484 20.59 4.86 -33.63
C ASP A 484 19.10 5.02 -34.00
N PRO A 485 18.30 5.78 -33.23
CA PRO A 485 16.86 5.87 -33.47
C PRO A 485 16.52 6.61 -34.75
N ILE A 486 17.33 7.55 -35.21
CA ILE A 486 17.10 8.28 -36.45
C ILE A 486 17.30 7.37 -37.66
N LYS A 487 18.36 6.55 -37.62
CA LYS A 487 18.65 5.58 -38.68
C LYS A 487 17.53 4.56 -38.88
N TYR A 488 16.87 4.15 -37.81
CA TYR A 488 15.83 3.12 -37.82
C TYR A 488 14.40 3.69 -37.71
N ASN A 489 14.23 5.01 -37.82
CA ASN A 489 12.93 5.70 -37.69
C ASN A 489 12.16 5.30 -36.43
N LEU A 490 12.82 5.23 -35.29
CA LEU A 490 12.20 4.93 -34.02
C LEU A 490 11.59 6.22 -33.42
N ILE A 491 10.52 6.05 -32.64
CA ILE A 491 9.71 7.14 -32.14
C ILE A 491 10.05 7.40 -30.66
N PHE A 492 10.52 8.61 -30.33
CA PHE A 492 10.86 9.03 -28.97
C PHE A 492 9.65 9.05 -28.03
N GLU A 493 8.48 9.46 -28.53
CA GLU A 493 7.25 9.59 -27.73
C GLU A 493 6.74 8.25 -27.17
N ARG A 494 7.24 7.12 -27.67
CA ARG A 494 7.02 5.81 -27.05
C ARG A 494 7.86 5.61 -25.78
N PHE A 495 8.95 6.35 -25.63
CA PHE A 495 9.82 6.30 -24.46
C PHE A 495 9.32 7.25 -23.37
N LEU A 496 9.12 8.53 -23.68
CA LEU A 496 8.72 9.53 -22.69
C LEU A 496 7.80 10.59 -23.33
N LEU A 497 6.63 10.79 -22.71
CA LEU A 497 5.73 11.90 -22.98
C LEU A 497 5.49 12.69 -21.71
N PRO A 498 5.47 14.05 -21.76
CA PRO A 498 5.14 14.90 -20.61
C PRO A 498 3.81 14.50 -19.96
N GLU A 499 2.78 14.23 -20.73
CA GLU A 499 1.44 13.86 -20.26
C GLU A 499 1.43 12.52 -19.51
N ARG A 500 2.30 11.57 -19.89
CA ARG A 500 2.44 10.29 -19.18
C ARG A 500 3.22 10.41 -17.87
N ALA A 501 4.02 11.45 -17.72
CA ALA A 501 4.72 11.76 -16.48
C ALA A 501 3.83 12.52 -15.48
N GLY A 502 2.56 12.77 -15.83
CA GLY A 502 1.59 13.46 -14.97
C GLY A 502 1.87 14.95 -14.79
N LEU A 503 2.76 15.51 -15.61
CA LEU A 503 3.11 16.93 -15.58
C LEU A 503 2.28 17.66 -16.64
N SER A 504 1.38 18.56 -16.20
CA SER A 504 0.81 19.53 -17.13
C SER A 504 1.88 20.61 -17.45
N PRO A 505 1.80 21.28 -18.62
CA PRO A 505 2.69 22.39 -18.93
C PRO A 505 2.67 23.53 -17.90
N ALA A 506 1.64 23.57 -17.05
CA ALA A 506 1.50 24.54 -15.96
C ALA A 506 2.21 24.13 -14.66
N ASP A 507 2.54 22.85 -14.48
CA ASP A 507 3.17 22.33 -13.25
C ASP A 507 4.70 22.43 -13.27
N THR A 508 5.28 22.96 -14.34
CA THR A 508 6.74 23.17 -14.47
C THR A 508 7.26 24.39 -13.70
N THR A 509 6.42 25.04 -12.89
CA THR A 509 6.86 26.14 -12.04
C THR A 509 7.14 25.64 -10.62
N ILE A 510 8.44 25.58 -10.30
CA ILE A 510 9.01 25.64 -8.95
C ILE A 510 8.88 24.34 -8.14
N ILE A 511 9.80 23.42 -8.35
CA ILE A 511 10.32 22.67 -7.21
C ILE A 511 11.65 23.34 -6.84
N GLY A 512 11.57 24.31 -5.94
CA GLY A 512 12.73 24.86 -5.27
C GLY A 512 13.43 23.76 -4.48
N ASN A 513 14.73 23.87 -4.36
CA ASN A 513 15.59 23.11 -3.47
C ASN A 513 15.15 23.33 -2.00
N ASP A 514 14.09 22.68 -1.55
CA ASP A 514 13.90 22.42 -0.14
C ASP A 514 14.30 20.96 0.10
N MET A 515 15.56 20.79 0.46
CA MET A 515 15.97 19.61 1.22
C MET A 515 15.17 19.70 2.52
N ASP A 516 14.27 18.75 2.71
CA ASP A 516 13.47 18.64 3.92
C ASP A 516 14.44 18.32 5.07
N SER A 517 14.71 19.33 5.91
CA SER A 517 15.59 19.20 7.08
C SER A 517 15.17 18.08 8.05
N ASN A 518 13.99 17.53 7.84
CA ASN A 518 13.43 16.46 8.66
C ASN A 518 13.77 15.03 8.19
N ARG A 519 14.53 14.85 7.11
CA ARG A 519 14.84 13.54 6.55
C ARG A 519 16.30 13.13 6.66
N TYR A 520 17.16 14.06 6.98
CA TYR A 520 18.59 13.83 7.08
C TYR A 520 19.10 14.27 8.44
N PHE A 521 19.99 13.45 9.01
CA PHE A 521 20.87 13.86 10.09
C PHE A 521 22.11 14.51 9.51
N GLU A 522 22.54 15.57 10.12
CA GLU A 522 23.86 16.14 9.89
C GLU A 522 24.81 15.58 10.95
N LEU A 523 25.73 14.71 10.52
CA LEU A 523 26.77 14.14 11.39
C LEU A 523 28.05 14.97 11.28
N THR A 524 28.58 15.42 12.40
CA THR A 524 29.90 16.06 12.42
C THR A 524 30.94 15.05 12.93
N LEU A 525 31.91 14.76 12.09
CA LEU A 525 33.00 13.85 12.38
C LEU A 525 34.15 14.57 13.11
N ASP A 526 35.04 13.81 13.74
CA ASP A 526 36.22 14.32 14.49
C ASP A 526 37.21 15.10 13.61
N ASP A 527 37.22 14.89 12.30
CA ASP A 527 38.01 15.66 11.32
C ASP A 527 37.33 16.98 10.90
N GLY A 528 36.17 17.30 11.47
CA GLY A 528 35.39 18.51 11.22
C GLY A 528 34.56 18.46 9.93
N LYS A 529 34.44 17.31 9.29
CA LYS A 529 33.55 17.13 8.14
C LYS A 529 32.14 16.84 8.59
N THR A 530 31.16 17.42 7.91
CA THR A 530 29.74 17.15 8.05
C THR A 530 29.25 16.23 6.94
N LEU A 531 28.48 15.23 7.33
CA LEU A 531 27.81 14.29 6.43
C LEU A 531 26.30 14.42 6.64
N ASN A 532 25.55 14.62 5.57
CA ASN A 532 24.11 14.51 5.58
C ASN A 532 23.71 13.07 5.25
N VAL A 533 23.14 12.37 6.21
CA VAL A 533 22.76 10.96 6.07
C VAL A 533 21.25 10.79 6.26
N ASP A 534 20.67 9.88 5.50
CA ASP A 534 19.26 9.52 5.64
C ASP A 534 19.04 8.82 7.00
N TYR A 535 17.90 9.04 7.63
CA TYR A 535 17.52 8.37 8.88
C TYR A 535 17.67 6.84 8.84
N ASP A 536 17.42 6.25 7.67
CA ASP A 536 17.48 4.82 7.46
C ASP A 536 18.84 4.32 6.94
N ALA A 537 19.87 5.20 6.91
CA ALA A 537 21.22 4.78 6.63
C ALA A 537 21.76 3.88 7.74
N GLU A 538 22.34 2.75 7.38
CA GLU A 538 22.94 1.80 8.33
C GLU A 538 24.45 2.02 8.45
N PHE A 539 24.94 1.99 9.69
CA PHE A 539 26.34 2.12 10.02
C PHE A 539 26.83 0.92 10.83
N MET A 540 28.05 0.51 10.58
CA MET A 540 28.80 -0.33 11.52
C MET A 540 29.56 0.59 12.45
N VAL A 541 29.30 0.50 13.76
CA VAL A 541 29.96 1.34 14.74
C VAL A 541 30.59 0.50 15.85
N LYS A 542 31.67 1.05 16.42
CA LYS A 542 32.24 0.56 17.65
C LYS A 542 31.84 1.51 18.76
N ARG A 543 31.02 1.02 19.68
CA ARG A 543 30.46 1.80 20.81
C ARG A 543 31.19 1.49 22.10
N THR A 544 31.37 2.50 22.93
CA THR A 544 32.03 2.32 24.23
C THR A 544 31.23 1.36 25.12
N GLY A 545 31.83 0.23 25.48
CA GLY A 545 31.20 -0.82 26.33
C GLY A 545 30.78 -2.06 25.54
N GLU A 546 30.83 -2.03 24.21
CA GLU A 546 30.59 -3.20 23.35
C GLU A 546 31.94 -3.86 22.97
N GLU A 547 31.99 -5.20 23.01
CA GLU A 547 33.19 -5.95 22.64
C GLU A 547 33.38 -6.05 21.12
N GLU A 548 32.27 -6.14 20.36
CA GLU A 548 32.26 -6.28 18.90
C GLU A 548 31.53 -5.11 18.26
N PRO A 549 31.85 -4.75 17.00
CA PRO A 549 31.11 -3.73 16.25
C PRO A 549 29.64 -4.09 16.09
N ILE A 550 28.77 -3.12 16.33
CA ILE A 550 27.32 -3.26 16.18
C ILE A 550 26.82 -2.50 14.94
N ARG A 551 25.70 -2.94 14.39
CA ARG A 551 24.99 -2.26 13.30
C ARG A 551 23.88 -1.39 13.87
N VAL A 552 23.88 -0.11 13.53
CA VAL A 552 22.90 0.88 13.97
C VAL A 552 22.39 1.69 12.77
N TYR A 553 21.18 2.23 12.88
CA TYR A 553 20.68 3.21 11.93
C TYR A 553 21.15 4.62 12.31
N ALA A 554 21.07 5.57 11.36
CA ALA A 554 21.52 6.94 11.56
C ALA A 554 20.88 7.62 12.79
N ASP A 555 19.59 7.35 13.04
CA ASP A 555 18.85 7.88 14.19
C ASP A 555 19.16 7.17 15.53
N GLU A 556 20.00 6.15 15.51
CA GLU A 556 20.46 5.38 16.68
C GLU A 556 21.93 5.64 17.00
N LEU A 557 22.59 6.51 16.22
CA LEU A 557 23.97 6.92 16.49
C LEU A 557 24.04 7.74 17.77
N GLU A 558 25.14 7.59 18.50
CA GLU A 558 25.43 8.32 19.73
C GLU A 558 26.75 9.09 19.59
N GLU A 559 26.86 10.23 20.30
CA GLU A 559 28.13 10.93 20.38
C GLU A 559 29.22 10.02 20.96
N GLY A 560 30.34 9.92 20.27
CA GLY A 560 31.44 9.03 20.61
C GLY A 560 31.43 7.67 19.95
N ASP A 561 30.40 7.36 19.14
CA ASP A 561 30.42 6.18 18.27
C ASP A 561 31.54 6.32 17.23
N GLU A 562 32.32 5.24 17.04
CA GLU A 562 33.35 5.16 16.02
C GLU A 562 32.79 4.46 14.78
N ILE A 563 32.53 5.20 13.71
CA ILE A 563 32.00 4.64 12.44
C ILE A 563 33.11 3.86 11.71
N ILE A 564 32.81 2.64 11.28
CA ILE A 564 33.71 1.77 10.52
C ILE A 564 33.34 1.82 9.04
N PHE A 565 34.22 2.33 8.20
CA PHE A 565 34.06 2.34 6.74
C PHE A 565 34.85 1.21 6.09
N ASP A 566 34.17 0.39 5.28
CA ASP A 566 34.73 -0.56 4.29
C ASP A 566 35.84 -1.50 4.80
N ASN A 567 35.64 -2.23 5.90
CA ASN A 567 36.61 -3.24 6.39
C ASN A 567 38.09 -2.77 6.46
N LYS A 568 38.33 -1.48 6.45
CA LYS A 568 39.61 -0.86 6.70
C LYS A 568 39.49 -0.05 7.97
N ASP A 569 40.49 -0.14 8.83
CA ASP A 569 40.62 0.52 10.14
C ASP A 569 40.52 2.08 10.09
N ILE A 570 39.60 2.62 9.28
CA ILE A 570 39.32 4.06 9.23
C ILE A 570 38.13 4.29 10.18
N LEU A 571 38.45 4.68 11.39
CA LEU A 571 37.50 5.06 12.41
C LEU A 571 37.33 6.57 12.35
N PHE A 572 36.08 7.03 12.26
CA PHE A 572 35.70 8.42 12.49
C PHE A 572 34.80 8.45 13.72
N THR A 573 35.11 9.33 14.65
CA THR A 573 34.30 9.52 15.85
C THR A 573 33.25 10.58 15.61
N ILE A 574 32.02 10.32 16.04
CA ILE A 574 30.93 11.30 15.97
C ILE A 574 31.13 12.30 17.09
N ASN A 575 31.27 13.58 16.74
CA ASN A 575 31.42 14.67 17.71
C ASN A 575 30.14 15.43 18.00
N GLU A 576 29.19 15.45 17.04
CA GLU A 576 27.90 16.15 17.16
C GLU A 576 26.85 15.47 16.26
N LEU A 577 25.64 15.29 16.79
CA LEU A 577 24.48 14.69 16.12
C LEU A 577 23.42 15.74 15.78
#